data_5fedbd838f70befd285644df1b4138ea
#
_entry.id   5fedbd838f70befd285644df1b4138ea
#
_cell.length_a   1.000
_cell.length_b   1.000
_cell.length_c   1.000
_cell.angle_alpha   90.00
_cell.angle_beta   90.00
_cell.angle_gamma   90.00
#
_symmetry.space_group_name_H-M   'P 1'
#
loop_
_entity.id
_entity.type
_entity.pdbx_description
1 polymer ?
#
loop_
_entity_poly.entity_id
_entity_poly.type
_entity_poly.pdbx_seq_one_letter_code
_entity_poly.pdbx_strand_id
1 'polypeptide(L)'
;MDNFLWVSAYLMSEIALKMTNLKQIKERIIRHFVFFNQKGIIKNMEEIKKEKIVELNPLSLASVGDAFHTLFVRESILKARDLPANKLHLEASKICCAKTQAKAFDKIFDVLNEDEKSIALRARNHRSHAVKSSSQIEYKKATAFEAVLGYLFLTGQNERASEIAKISMEENL
;
A
#
# COMPACT_ATOMS: atom_id res chain seq x y z
N MET A 1 -10.42 -60.97 14.56
CA MET A 1 -10.86 -59.58 14.89
C MET A 1 -9.89 -58.51 14.35
N ASP A 2 -8.83 -58.87 13.62
CA ASP A 2 -7.77 -57.91 13.22
C ASP A 2 -7.91 -57.27 11.85
N ASN A 3 -8.82 -57.76 10.99
CA ASN A 3 -9.00 -57.21 9.65
C ASN A 3 -9.71 -55.84 9.59
N PHE A 4 -10.51 -55.52 10.60
CA PHE A 4 -11.28 -54.27 10.64
C PHE A 4 -10.39 -53.04 10.98
N LEU A 5 -9.40 -53.26 11.82
CA LEU A 5 -8.46 -52.19 12.22
C LEU A 5 -7.52 -51.76 11.05
N TRP A 6 -7.09 -52.72 10.24
CA TRP A 6 -6.23 -52.43 9.07
C TRP A 6 -6.97 -51.68 7.96
N VAL A 7 -8.23 -52.05 7.70
CA VAL A 7 -9.07 -51.37 6.70
C VAL A 7 -9.40 -49.94 7.15
N SER A 8 -9.65 -49.72 8.44
CA SER A 8 -9.92 -48.39 8.99
C SER A 8 -8.66 -47.49 8.93
N ALA A 9 -7.48 -48.01 9.28
CA ALA A 9 -6.20 -47.27 9.21
C ALA A 9 -5.84 -46.91 7.75
N TYR A 10 -6.06 -47.84 6.81
CA TYR A 10 -5.82 -47.58 5.38
C TYR A 10 -6.75 -46.52 4.82
N LEU A 11 -8.06 -46.58 5.11
CA LEU A 11 -9.04 -45.59 4.72
C LEU A 11 -8.71 -44.18 5.29
N MET A 12 -8.31 -44.13 6.55
CA MET A 12 -7.91 -42.87 7.19
C MET A 12 -6.66 -42.31 6.56
N SER A 13 -5.67 -43.13 6.20
CA SER A 13 -4.46 -42.67 5.49
C SER A 13 -4.75 -42.10 4.08
N GLU A 14 -5.67 -42.78 3.33
CA GLU A 14 -6.09 -42.30 2.02
C GLU A 14 -6.87 -40.96 2.10
N ILE A 15 -7.75 -40.84 3.10
CA ILE A 15 -8.49 -39.58 3.33
C ILE A 15 -7.51 -38.47 3.71
N ALA A 16 -6.57 -38.74 4.60
CA ALA A 16 -5.54 -37.76 4.98
C ALA A 16 -4.68 -37.32 3.77
N LEU A 17 -4.28 -38.25 2.91
CA LEU A 17 -3.52 -37.98 1.68
C LEU A 17 -4.34 -37.14 0.68
N LYS A 18 -5.64 -37.46 0.51
CA LYS A 18 -6.56 -36.67 -0.34
C LYS A 18 -6.80 -35.26 0.22
N MET A 19 -6.93 -35.10 1.54
CA MET A 19 -7.07 -33.78 2.17
C MET A 19 -5.80 -32.96 2.05
N THR A 20 -4.61 -33.55 2.16
CA THR A 20 -3.34 -32.86 1.96
C THR A 20 -3.17 -32.41 0.51
N ASN A 21 -3.53 -33.26 -0.46
CA ASN A 21 -3.54 -32.89 -1.87
C ASN A 21 -4.54 -31.78 -2.20
N LEU A 22 -5.74 -31.82 -1.64
CA LEU A 22 -6.74 -30.73 -1.79
C LEU A 22 -6.24 -29.41 -1.22
N LYS A 23 -5.56 -29.44 -0.08
CA LYS A 23 -4.96 -28.25 0.53
C LYS A 23 -3.86 -27.66 -0.36
N GLN A 24 -2.98 -28.51 -0.88
CA GLN A 24 -1.92 -28.09 -1.82
C GLN A 24 -2.50 -27.55 -3.14
N ILE A 25 -3.53 -28.19 -3.68
CA ILE A 25 -4.23 -27.72 -4.89
C ILE A 25 -4.89 -26.35 -4.61
N LYS A 26 -5.57 -26.19 -3.46
CA LYS A 26 -6.18 -24.92 -3.07
C LYS A 26 -5.14 -23.80 -2.93
N GLU A 27 -4.02 -24.06 -2.27
CA GLU A 27 -2.92 -23.08 -2.15
C GLU A 27 -2.27 -22.77 -3.48
N ARG A 28 -2.16 -23.75 -4.38
CA ARG A 28 -1.62 -23.55 -5.73
C ARG A 28 -2.57 -22.73 -6.60
N ILE A 29 -3.89 -22.98 -6.49
CA ILE A 29 -4.93 -22.18 -7.17
C ILE A 29 -4.94 -20.75 -6.62
N ILE A 30 -4.88 -20.59 -5.29
CA ILE A 30 -4.84 -19.25 -4.65
C ILE A 30 -3.57 -18.51 -5.08
N ARG A 31 -2.39 -19.13 -5.04
CA ARG A 31 -1.14 -18.53 -5.53
C ARG A 31 -1.21 -18.18 -7.01
N HIS A 32 -1.80 -19.05 -7.82
CA HIS A 32 -1.95 -18.79 -9.27
C HIS A 32 -2.98 -17.69 -9.54
N PHE A 33 -4.07 -17.64 -8.78
CA PHE A 33 -5.10 -16.60 -8.86
C PHE A 33 -4.57 -15.25 -8.37
N VAL A 34 -3.83 -15.21 -7.25
CA VAL A 34 -3.16 -13.99 -6.74
C VAL A 34 -2.09 -13.53 -7.72
N PHE A 35 -1.28 -14.44 -8.25
CA PHE A 35 -0.25 -14.12 -9.26
C PHE A 35 -0.86 -13.67 -10.59
N PHE A 36 -1.98 -14.28 -11.02
CA PHE A 36 -2.70 -13.90 -12.23
C PHE A 36 -3.43 -12.57 -12.06
N ASN A 37 -4.00 -12.31 -10.88
CA ASN A 37 -4.67 -11.05 -10.58
C ASN A 37 -3.68 -9.89 -10.42
N GLN A 38 -2.53 -10.12 -9.81
CA GLN A 38 -1.45 -9.12 -9.76
C GLN A 38 -0.85 -8.83 -11.14
N LYS A 39 -0.71 -9.86 -12.01
CA LYS A 39 -0.22 -9.65 -13.39
C LYS A 39 -1.32 -9.25 -14.38
N GLY A 40 -2.56 -9.64 -14.16
CA GLY A 40 -3.64 -9.44 -15.13
C GLY A 40 -4.20 -8.02 -15.16
N ILE A 41 -4.33 -7.38 -14.01
CA ILE A 41 -4.84 -5.99 -13.92
C ILE A 41 -3.72 -4.98 -14.26
N ILE A 42 -2.48 -5.30 -13.92
CA ILE A 42 -1.33 -4.40 -14.15
C ILE A 42 -0.71 -4.61 -15.54
N LYS A 43 -0.91 -5.78 -16.18
CA LYS A 43 -0.27 -6.11 -17.47
C LYS A 43 -0.82 -5.34 -18.68
N ASN A 44 -1.98 -4.69 -18.56
CA ASN A 44 -2.56 -3.84 -19.60
C ASN A 44 -2.27 -2.34 -19.42
N MET A 45 -1.58 -1.96 -18.33
CA MET A 45 -0.98 -0.64 -18.24
C MET A 45 0.46 -0.78 -18.73
N GLU A 46 0.81 -0.16 -19.85
CA GLU A 46 2.20 -0.04 -20.28
C GLU A 46 3.01 0.47 -19.07
N GLU A 47 4.03 -0.31 -18.66
CA GLU A 47 4.91 0.10 -17.56
C GLU A 47 5.55 1.43 -17.94
N ILE A 48 5.24 2.47 -17.19
CA ILE A 48 5.86 3.78 -17.39
C ILE A 48 7.33 3.61 -17.00
N LYS A 49 8.26 3.85 -17.93
CA LYS A 49 9.70 3.77 -17.65
C LYS A 49 10.06 4.70 -16.49
N LYS A 50 10.98 4.27 -15.61
CA LYS A 50 11.39 5.01 -14.42
C LYS A 50 11.81 6.45 -14.76
N GLU A 51 12.56 6.64 -15.85
CA GLU A 51 13.02 7.94 -16.33
C GLU A 51 11.85 8.87 -16.62
N LYS A 52 10.80 8.36 -17.25
CA LYS A 52 9.57 9.11 -17.55
C LYS A 52 8.79 9.46 -16.28
N ILE A 53 8.79 8.58 -15.27
CA ILE A 53 8.12 8.83 -13.97
C ILE A 53 8.81 10.00 -13.24
N VAL A 54 10.13 10.05 -13.25
CA VAL A 54 10.90 11.14 -12.64
C VAL A 54 10.56 12.49 -13.30
N GLU A 55 10.26 12.52 -14.60
CA GLU A 55 9.91 13.73 -15.35
C GLU A 55 8.47 14.20 -15.15
N LEU A 56 7.58 13.35 -14.59
CA LEU A 56 6.17 13.70 -14.38
C LEU A 56 6.02 14.98 -13.53
N ASN A 57 4.90 15.67 -13.76
CA ASN A 57 4.51 16.79 -12.91
C ASN A 57 4.44 16.34 -11.44
N PRO A 58 5.11 17.02 -10.50
CA PRO A 58 5.11 16.66 -9.09
C PRO A 58 3.72 16.56 -8.47
N LEU A 59 2.76 17.37 -8.92
CA LEU A 59 1.38 17.32 -8.43
C LEU A 59 0.64 16.08 -8.96
N SER A 60 0.98 15.60 -10.15
CA SER A 60 0.44 14.34 -10.67
C SER A 60 0.95 13.15 -9.86
N LEU A 61 2.24 13.16 -9.48
CA LEU A 61 2.79 12.16 -8.57
C LEU A 61 2.10 12.23 -7.20
N ALA A 62 1.91 13.44 -6.65
CA ALA A 62 1.21 13.63 -5.38
C ALA A 62 -0.23 13.09 -5.43
N SER A 63 -0.96 13.33 -6.51
CA SER A 63 -2.33 12.82 -6.68
C SER A 63 -2.38 11.28 -6.65
N VAL A 64 -1.42 10.59 -7.28
CA VAL A 64 -1.32 9.13 -7.22
C VAL A 64 -0.95 8.67 -5.80
N GLY A 65 -0.03 9.36 -5.17
CA GLY A 65 0.40 9.05 -3.80
C GLY A 65 -0.68 9.26 -2.75
N ASP A 66 -1.52 10.29 -2.87
CA ASP A 66 -2.69 10.51 -2.01
C ASP A 66 -3.68 9.35 -2.12
N ALA A 67 -3.98 8.90 -3.35
CA ALA A 67 -4.85 7.75 -3.58
C ALA A 67 -4.27 6.47 -2.95
N PHE A 68 -2.96 6.20 -3.14
CA PHE A 68 -2.26 5.08 -2.53
C PHE A 68 -2.30 5.18 -1.00
N HIS A 69 -1.97 6.34 -0.42
CA HIS A 69 -1.96 6.57 1.02
C HIS A 69 -3.34 6.34 1.64
N THR A 70 -4.37 6.90 1.02
CA THR A 70 -5.76 6.75 1.47
C THR A 70 -6.21 5.28 1.44
N LEU A 71 -5.85 4.52 0.40
CA LEU A 71 -6.14 3.09 0.30
C LEU A 71 -5.40 2.31 1.39
N PHE A 72 -4.10 2.55 1.54
CA PHE A 72 -3.23 1.90 2.52
C PHE A 72 -3.73 2.10 3.96
N VAL A 73 -4.09 3.34 4.33
CA VAL A 73 -4.61 3.68 5.66
C VAL A 73 -5.93 2.98 5.92
N ARG A 74 -6.88 3.00 4.98
CA ARG A 74 -8.17 2.32 5.13
C ARG A 74 -8.02 0.82 5.26
N GLU A 75 -7.17 0.22 4.44
CA GLU A 75 -6.87 -1.21 4.51
C GLU A 75 -6.27 -1.58 5.87
N SER A 76 -5.31 -0.79 6.35
CA SER A 76 -4.67 -1.00 7.65
C SER A 76 -5.65 -0.92 8.81
N ILE A 77 -6.55 0.06 8.80
CA ILE A 77 -7.61 0.20 9.81
C ILE A 77 -8.54 -1.03 9.79
N LEU A 78 -8.99 -1.47 8.60
CA LEU A 78 -9.89 -2.63 8.48
C LEU A 78 -9.22 -3.95 8.86
N LYS A 79 -7.92 -4.11 8.64
CA LYS A 79 -7.16 -5.26 9.13
C LYS A 79 -7.10 -5.32 10.66
N ALA A 80 -7.09 -4.17 11.31
CA ALA A 80 -7.05 -4.07 12.77
C ALA A 80 -8.46 -4.16 13.42
N ARG A 81 -9.48 -3.62 12.75
CA ARG A 81 -10.84 -3.48 13.30
C ARG A 81 -11.89 -3.46 12.19
N ASP A 82 -12.98 -4.21 12.37
CA ASP A 82 -14.15 -4.10 11.49
C ASP A 82 -14.94 -2.83 11.86
N LEU A 83 -14.99 -1.88 10.94
CA LEU A 83 -15.66 -0.59 11.16
C LEU A 83 -16.69 -0.31 10.06
N PRO A 84 -17.86 0.27 10.44
CA PRO A 84 -18.79 0.83 9.47
C PRO A 84 -18.14 1.92 8.60
N ALA A 85 -18.56 2.06 7.35
CA ALA A 85 -17.94 2.94 6.36
C ALA A 85 -17.78 4.40 6.82
N ASN A 86 -18.75 4.95 7.55
CA ASN A 86 -18.70 6.31 8.08
C ASN A 86 -17.59 6.47 9.14
N LYS A 87 -17.42 5.51 10.04
CA LYS A 87 -16.35 5.51 11.06
C LYS A 87 -14.99 5.32 10.41
N LEU A 88 -14.89 4.37 9.46
CA LEU A 88 -13.67 4.17 8.68
C LEU A 88 -13.23 5.47 7.99
N HIS A 89 -14.17 6.19 7.35
CA HIS A 89 -13.87 7.47 6.70
C HIS A 89 -13.35 8.50 7.71
N LEU A 90 -14.00 8.65 8.86
CA LEU A 90 -13.59 9.62 9.88
C LEU A 90 -12.19 9.31 10.44
N GLU A 91 -11.88 8.04 10.71
CA GLU A 91 -10.56 7.66 11.22
C GLU A 91 -9.47 7.83 10.15
N ALA A 92 -9.73 7.38 8.93
CA ALA A 92 -8.79 7.56 7.83
C ALA A 92 -8.51 9.06 7.55
N SER A 93 -9.53 9.92 7.61
CA SER A 93 -9.38 11.36 7.37
C SER A 93 -8.46 12.05 8.38
N LYS A 94 -8.36 11.56 9.62
CA LYS A 94 -7.43 12.10 10.62
C LYS A 94 -5.97 11.82 10.25
N ILE A 95 -5.73 10.68 9.62
CA ILE A 95 -4.38 10.25 9.18
C ILE A 95 -4.02 10.89 7.84
N CYS A 96 -4.97 10.94 6.90
CA CYS A 96 -4.75 11.44 5.55
C CYS A 96 -4.87 12.98 5.45
N CYS A 97 -4.96 13.72 6.57
CA CYS A 97 -4.99 15.17 6.51
C CYS A 97 -3.58 15.76 6.32
N ALA A 98 -3.51 16.95 5.70
CA ALA A 98 -2.25 17.63 5.39
C ALA A 98 -1.34 17.84 6.62
N LYS A 99 -1.92 18.08 7.79
CA LYS A 99 -1.16 18.24 9.05
C LYS A 99 -0.41 16.95 9.42
N THR A 100 -1.07 15.80 9.36
CA THR A 100 -0.44 14.50 9.68
C THR A 100 0.58 14.11 8.63
N GLN A 101 0.25 14.28 7.35
CA GLN A 101 1.18 14.02 6.24
C GLN A 101 2.42 14.92 6.32
N ALA A 102 2.27 16.19 6.72
CA ALA A 102 3.40 17.10 6.91
C ALA A 102 4.35 16.64 8.03
N LYS A 103 3.81 16.15 9.14
CA LYS A 103 4.62 15.57 10.22
C LYS A 103 5.32 14.29 9.78
N ALA A 104 4.61 13.42 9.04
CA ALA A 104 5.20 12.22 8.47
C ALA A 104 6.35 12.58 7.52
N PHE A 105 6.18 13.60 6.69
CA PHE A 105 7.24 14.11 5.83
C PHE A 105 8.50 14.52 6.61
N ASP A 106 8.35 15.25 7.70
CA ASP A 106 9.48 15.67 8.53
C ASP A 106 10.25 14.46 9.10
N LYS A 107 9.56 13.38 9.47
CA LYS A 107 10.18 12.16 9.98
C LYS A 107 10.93 11.36 8.92
N ILE A 108 10.37 11.30 7.70
CA ILE A 108 10.97 10.48 6.64
C ILE A 108 12.11 11.17 5.91
N PHE A 109 12.21 12.50 5.95
CA PHE A 109 13.09 13.27 5.07
C PHE A 109 14.55 12.83 5.13
N ASP A 110 15.06 12.50 6.32
CA ASP A 110 16.45 12.10 6.52
C ASP A 110 16.72 10.65 6.05
N VAL A 111 15.68 9.81 5.98
CA VAL A 111 15.80 8.42 5.54
C VAL A 111 15.45 8.20 4.07
N LEU A 112 15.08 9.26 3.35
CA LEU A 112 14.87 9.23 1.90
C LEU A 112 16.21 9.08 1.17
N ASN A 113 16.22 8.26 0.12
CA ASN A 113 17.36 8.22 -0.82
C ASN A 113 17.37 9.45 -1.75
N GLU A 114 18.40 9.58 -2.58
CA GLU A 114 18.59 10.78 -3.42
C GLU A 114 17.47 10.97 -4.46
N ASP A 115 16.98 9.89 -5.08
CA ASP A 115 15.85 9.95 -6.02
C ASP A 115 14.57 10.42 -5.30
N GLU A 116 14.26 9.81 -4.14
CA GLU A 116 13.11 10.15 -3.30
C GLU A 116 13.18 11.61 -2.82
N LYS A 117 14.36 12.08 -2.38
CA LYS A 117 14.60 13.48 -1.98
C LYS A 117 14.39 14.44 -3.13
N SER A 118 14.89 14.12 -4.31
CA SER A 118 14.70 14.93 -5.51
C SER A 118 13.22 15.13 -5.83
N ILE A 119 12.44 14.05 -5.82
CA ILE A 119 10.98 14.11 -6.03
C ILE A 119 10.30 14.95 -4.95
N ALA A 120 10.65 14.71 -3.68
CA ALA A 120 10.07 15.43 -2.54
C ALA A 120 10.31 16.94 -2.63
N LEU A 121 11.55 17.35 -2.93
CA LEU A 121 11.92 18.76 -3.04
C LEU A 121 11.25 19.45 -4.22
N ARG A 122 11.12 18.77 -5.36
CA ARG A 122 10.39 19.30 -6.51
C ARG A 122 8.93 19.54 -6.18
N ALA A 123 8.26 18.59 -5.50
CA ALA A 123 6.87 18.71 -5.10
C ALA A 123 6.67 19.82 -4.06
N ARG A 124 7.53 19.88 -3.03
CA ARG A 124 7.49 20.91 -2.00
C ARG A 124 7.65 22.32 -2.57
N ASN A 125 8.50 22.48 -3.57
CA ASN A 125 8.83 23.78 -4.15
C ASN A 125 7.91 24.16 -5.32
N HIS A 126 6.99 23.27 -5.72
CA HIS A 126 6.06 23.56 -6.79
C HIS A 126 5.11 24.72 -6.42
N ARG A 127 4.85 25.59 -7.38
CA ARG A 127 3.88 26.71 -7.21
C ARG A 127 2.47 26.15 -7.24
N SER A 128 1.84 26.05 -6.09
CA SER A 128 0.43 25.66 -5.94
C SER A 128 -0.29 26.62 -5.00
N HIS A 129 -1.58 26.78 -5.22
CA HIS A 129 -2.42 27.54 -4.29
C HIS A 129 -2.74 26.67 -3.09
N ALA A 130 -2.37 27.12 -1.88
CA ALA A 130 -2.69 26.41 -0.65
C ALA A 130 -4.20 26.34 -0.44
N VAL A 131 -4.69 25.18 0.01
CA VAL A 131 -6.08 25.01 0.42
C VAL A 131 -6.32 25.77 1.73
N LYS A 132 -7.50 26.37 1.90
CA LYS A 132 -7.83 27.22 3.06
C LYS A 132 -7.73 26.55 4.43
N SER A 133 -7.66 25.21 4.50
CA SER A 133 -7.70 24.42 5.76
C SER A 133 -6.36 24.04 6.36
N SER A 134 -5.25 24.32 5.68
CA SER A 134 -3.89 24.00 6.17
C SER A 134 -2.96 25.21 6.01
N SER A 135 -1.91 25.28 6.85
CA SER A 135 -0.87 26.27 6.62
C SER A 135 -0.19 26.00 5.28
N GLN A 136 0.31 27.01 4.61
CA GLN A 136 1.00 26.85 3.33
C GLN A 136 2.22 25.91 3.45
N ILE A 137 2.88 25.91 4.62
CA ILE A 137 4.03 25.04 4.89
C ILE A 137 3.57 23.59 5.02
N GLU A 138 2.50 23.32 5.80
CA GLU A 138 1.94 21.97 5.94
C GLU A 138 1.47 21.40 4.62
N TYR A 139 0.76 22.19 3.82
CA TYR A 139 0.33 21.79 2.49
C TYR A 139 1.51 21.36 1.59
N LYS A 140 2.58 22.16 1.54
CA LYS A 140 3.78 21.85 0.74
C LYS A 140 4.48 20.57 1.21
N LYS A 141 4.56 20.34 2.51
CA LYS A 141 5.14 19.12 3.08
C LYS A 141 4.27 17.90 2.79
N ALA A 142 2.95 18.04 2.93
CA ALA A 142 2.00 16.97 2.59
C ALA A 142 2.11 16.58 1.12
N THR A 143 2.13 17.57 0.21
CA THR A 143 2.33 17.33 -1.23
C THR A 143 3.65 16.62 -1.53
N ALA A 144 4.72 16.95 -0.80
CA ALA A 144 6.01 16.27 -0.94
C ALA A 144 5.94 14.80 -0.46
N PHE A 145 5.28 14.54 0.66
CA PHE A 145 5.05 13.19 1.17
C PHE A 145 4.27 12.34 0.16
N GLU A 146 3.17 12.88 -0.34
CA GLU A 146 2.34 12.23 -1.36
C GLU A 146 3.12 11.96 -2.64
N ALA A 147 3.93 12.93 -3.12
CA ALA A 147 4.71 12.77 -4.34
C ALA A 147 5.74 11.62 -4.23
N VAL A 148 6.37 11.46 -3.06
CA VAL A 148 7.27 10.33 -2.80
C VAL A 148 6.51 9.01 -2.87
N LEU A 149 5.35 8.91 -2.23
CA LEU A 149 4.50 7.71 -2.28
C LEU A 149 4.07 7.39 -3.72
N GLY A 150 3.67 8.40 -4.48
CA GLY A 150 3.26 8.23 -5.88
C GLY A 150 4.42 7.76 -6.77
N TYR A 151 5.61 8.31 -6.57
CA TYR A 151 6.82 7.87 -7.25
C TYR A 151 7.14 6.41 -6.96
N LEU A 152 7.16 6.02 -5.69
CA LEU A 152 7.44 4.65 -5.27
C LEU A 152 6.42 3.66 -5.81
N PHE A 153 5.13 4.02 -5.75
CA PHE A 153 4.05 3.20 -6.29
C PHE A 153 4.19 2.99 -7.80
N LEU A 154 4.38 4.07 -8.57
CA LEU A 154 4.51 4.00 -10.02
C LEU A 154 5.78 3.30 -10.51
N THR A 155 6.85 3.31 -9.69
CA THR A 155 8.09 2.56 -9.97
C THR A 155 8.06 1.12 -9.44
N GLY A 156 6.90 0.64 -8.94
CA GLY A 156 6.73 -0.73 -8.44
C GLY A 156 7.39 -1.01 -7.08
N GLN A 157 7.89 0.01 -6.37
CA GLN A 157 8.54 -0.10 -5.06
C GLN A 157 7.49 -0.12 -3.92
N ASN A 158 6.51 -1.02 -4.03
CA ASN A 158 5.34 -1.05 -3.14
C ASN A 158 5.67 -1.33 -1.67
N GLU A 159 6.70 -2.13 -1.40
CA GLU A 159 7.15 -2.40 -0.03
C GLU A 159 7.69 -1.12 0.62
N ARG A 160 8.55 -0.39 -0.09
CA ARG A 160 9.09 0.89 0.35
C ARG A 160 8.00 1.94 0.52
N ALA A 161 7.04 2.02 -0.40
CA ALA A 161 5.88 2.91 -0.29
C ALA A 161 5.07 2.59 0.98
N SER A 162 4.86 1.31 1.28
CA SER A 162 4.15 0.87 2.48
C SER A 162 4.91 1.18 3.78
N GLU A 163 6.23 1.04 3.79
CA GLU A 163 7.09 1.45 4.94
C GLU A 163 6.93 2.94 5.24
N ILE A 164 7.04 3.78 4.21
CA ILE A 164 6.89 5.24 4.34
C ILE A 164 5.47 5.61 4.78
N ALA A 165 4.44 4.98 4.20
CA ALA A 165 3.05 5.24 4.56
C ALA A 165 2.74 4.89 6.02
N LYS A 166 3.34 3.84 6.59
CA LYS A 166 3.15 3.45 8.00
C LYS A 166 3.54 4.57 8.96
N ILE A 167 4.57 5.35 8.65
CA ILE A 167 5.06 6.42 9.52
C ILE A 167 3.97 7.47 9.79
N SER A 168 3.08 7.72 8.82
CA SER A 168 1.95 8.63 9.03
C SER A 168 0.91 8.10 10.03
N MET A 169 0.86 6.79 10.25
CA MET A 169 -0.08 6.16 11.18
C MET A 169 0.42 6.16 12.62
N GLU A 170 1.74 6.19 12.85
CA GLU A 170 2.34 6.13 14.18
C GLU A 170 1.96 7.32 15.07
N GLU A 171 1.56 8.43 14.50
CA GLU A 171 1.14 9.64 15.23
C GLU A 171 -0.31 9.56 15.76
N ASN A 172 -1.08 8.56 15.33
CA ASN A 172 -2.53 8.49 15.56
C ASN A 172 -2.98 7.14 16.20
N LEU A 173 -2.02 6.27 16.53
CA LEU A 173 -2.23 5.07 17.33
C LEU A 173 -1.82 5.31 18.79
#